data_b95624306e5373a6d2d684ae8e428ec4
#
_entry.id   b95624306e5373a6d2d684ae8e428ec4
#
_cell.length_a   1.000
_cell.length_b   1.000
_cell.length_c   1.000
_cell.angle_alpha   90.00
_cell.angle_beta   90.00
_cell.angle_gamma   90.00
#
_symmetry.space_group_name_H-M   'P 1'
#
loop_
_entity.id
_entity.type
_entity.pdbx_description
1 polymer ?
#
loop_
_entity_poly.entity_id
_entity_poly.type
_entity_poly.pdbx_seq_one_letter_code
_entity_poly.pdbx_strand_id
1 'polypeptide(L)'
;MSVTPATAASHAAGADISRATIEAAATRIAPFIIETPLIESPRLNDKLGIRLLVKAECLQHTGSFKLRGASNAVWSLDDTVKHVVAFSSGNHAQGVARAAASRGLQATIVMPKDSP
;
A
#
# COMPACT_ATOMS: atom_id res chain seq x y z
N MET A 1 35.62 13.57 4.90
CA MET A 1 34.32 13.11 5.42
C MET A 1 33.99 11.80 4.72
N SER A 2 34.12 10.70 5.46
CA SER A 2 33.88 9.36 4.92
C SER A 2 32.39 9.07 4.97
N VAL A 3 31.77 8.86 3.80
CA VAL A 3 30.36 8.44 3.69
C VAL A 3 30.34 6.93 3.78
N THR A 4 29.95 6.40 4.93
CA THR A 4 29.71 4.97 5.07
C THR A 4 28.47 4.59 4.23
N PRO A 5 28.56 3.64 3.30
CA PRO A 5 27.40 3.22 2.54
C PRO A 5 26.41 2.54 3.48
N ALA A 6 25.17 3.02 3.48
CA ALA A 6 24.08 2.36 4.17
C ALA A 6 23.92 0.94 3.60
N THR A 7 24.04 -0.05 4.46
CA THR A 7 23.80 -1.46 4.12
C THR A 7 22.36 -1.59 3.60
N ALA A 8 22.23 -1.88 2.32
CA ALA A 8 20.92 -2.18 1.74
C ALA A 8 20.35 -3.40 2.50
N ALA A 9 19.24 -3.20 3.17
CA ALA A 9 18.49 -4.29 3.77
C ALA A 9 18.20 -5.32 2.65
N SER A 10 18.71 -6.52 2.80
CA SER A 10 18.48 -7.60 1.85
C SER A 10 16.98 -7.78 1.72
N HIS A 11 16.46 -7.59 0.51
CA HIS A 11 15.12 -8.04 0.17
C HIS A 11 15.07 -9.52 0.48
N ALA A 12 14.28 -9.90 1.46
CA ALA A 12 13.99 -11.30 1.73
C ALA A 12 13.49 -11.93 0.43
N ALA A 13 14.22 -12.94 -0.03
CA ALA A 13 13.85 -13.73 -1.20
C ALA A 13 12.37 -14.11 -1.09
N GLY A 14 11.59 -13.81 -2.13
CA GLY A 14 10.19 -14.05 -2.36
C GLY A 14 9.39 -14.60 -1.19
N ALA A 15 8.76 -13.71 -0.42
CA ALA A 15 7.75 -14.16 0.53
C ALA A 15 6.68 -14.92 -0.27
N ASP A 16 6.47 -16.17 0.06
CA ASP A 16 5.49 -17.02 -0.61
C ASP A 16 4.11 -16.37 -0.51
N ILE A 17 3.50 -16.06 -1.66
CA ILE A 17 2.18 -15.48 -1.71
C ILE A 17 1.18 -16.60 -1.44
N SER A 18 0.72 -16.66 -0.21
CA SER A 18 -0.25 -17.65 0.25
C SER A 18 -1.45 -16.96 0.90
N ARG A 19 -2.54 -17.70 1.08
CA ARG A 19 -3.71 -17.22 1.82
C ARG A 19 -3.31 -16.76 3.24
N ALA A 20 -2.48 -17.51 3.93
CA ALA A 20 -2.03 -17.18 5.27
C ALA A 20 -1.26 -15.85 5.33
N THR A 21 -0.36 -15.59 4.37
CA THR A 21 0.39 -14.33 4.31
C THR A 21 -0.50 -13.14 3.99
N ILE A 22 -1.54 -13.34 3.16
CA ILE A 22 -2.53 -12.30 2.85
C ILE A 22 -3.40 -12.00 4.07
N GLU A 23 -3.87 -13.01 4.80
CA GLU A 23 -4.67 -12.85 6.03
C GLU A 23 -3.86 -12.17 7.14
N ALA A 24 -2.59 -12.52 7.29
CA ALA A 24 -1.68 -11.85 8.23
C ALA A 24 -1.49 -10.36 7.86
N ALA A 25 -1.34 -10.06 6.57
CA ALA A 25 -1.27 -8.68 6.08
C ALA A 25 -2.58 -7.93 6.36
N ALA A 26 -3.73 -8.54 6.08
CA ALA A 26 -5.04 -7.95 6.34
C ALA A 26 -5.22 -7.60 7.82
N THR A 27 -4.86 -8.51 8.72
CA THR A 27 -4.90 -8.27 10.17
C THR A 27 -4.00 -7.09 10.57
N ARG A 28 -2.78 -7.04 10.04
CA ARG A 28 -1.81 -5.97 10.33
C ARG A 28 -2.33 -4.60 9.93
N ILE A 29 -2.97 -4.48 8.79
CA ILE A 29 -3.39 -3.18 8.24
C ILE A 29 -4.81 -2.78 8.62
N ALA A 30 -5.62 -3.67 9.20
CA ALA A 30 -7.03 -3.41 9.52
C ALA A 30 -7.28 -2.08 10.26
N PRO A 31 -6.45 -1.64 11.24
CA PRO A 31 -6.66 -0.38 11.94
C PRO A 31 -6.43 0.88 11.10
N PHE A 32 -5.80 0.76 9.93
CA PHE A 32 -5.28 1.88 9.14
C PHE A 32 -5.97 2.07 7.79
N ILE A 33 -6.92 1.19 7.46
CA ILE A 33 -7.62 1.17 6.18
C ILE A 33 -9.13 1.17 6.38
N ILE A 34 -9.86 1.53 5.33
CA ILE A 34 -11.30 1.36 5.26
C ILE A 34 -11.59 -0.04 4.69
N GLU A 35 -12.52 -0.76 5.31
CA GLU A 35 -13.12 -1.94 4.69
C GLU A 35 -14.09 -1.47 3.60
N THR A 36 -13.56 -1.34 2.37
CA THR A 36 -14.34 -0.86 1.23
C THR A 36 -15.37 -1.88 0.77
N PRO A 37 -16.56 -1.46 0.32
CA PRO A 37 -17.61 -2.37 -0.09
C PRO A 37 -17.26 -3.13 -1.38
N LEU A 38 -17.87 -4.33 -1.52
CA LEU A 38 -18.02 -4.99 -2.80
C LEU A 38 -19.34 -4.55 -3.41
N ILE A 39 -19.29 -4.01 -4.63
CA ILE A 39 -20.44 -3.51 -5.37
C ILE A 39 -20.77 -4.50 -6.46
N GLU A 40 -22.04 -4.82 -6.59
CA GLU A 40 -22.58 -5.69 -7.63
C GLU A 40 -23.74 -4.97 -8.35
N SER A 41 -23.81 -5.12 -9.67
CA SER A 41 -24.90 -4.61 -10.50
C SER A 41 -25.55 -5.76 -11.27
N PRO A 42 -26.77 -6.19 -10.92
CA PRO A 42 -27.48 -7.23 -11.65
C PRO A 42 -27.60 -6.92 -13.15
N ARG A 43 -27.93 -5.68 -13.50
CA ARG A 43 -28.01 -5.24 -14.91
C ARG A 43 -26.70 -5.40 -15.68
N LEU A 44 -25.56 -5.17 -15.00
CA LEU A 44 -24.26 -5.35 -15.62
C LEU A 44 -23.92 -6.83 -15.76
N ASN A 45 -24.26 -7.64 -14.76
CA ASN A 45 -24.11 -9.09 -14.79
C ASN A 45 -24.87 -9.71 -15.98
N ASP A 46 -26.14 -9.33 -16.14
CA ASP A 46 -26.99 -9.82 -17.24
C ASP A 46 -26.38 -9.45 -18.61
N LYS A 47 -25.92 -8.20 -18.74
CA LYS A 47 -25.31 -7.73 -20.00
C LYS A 47 -23.99 -8.44 -20.33
N LEU A 48 -23.22 -8.82 -19.32
CA LEU A 48 -21.90 -9.44 -19.48
C LEU A 48 -21.97 -10.98 -19.47
N GLY A 49 -23.08 -11.57 -19.05
CA GLY A 49 -23.21 -13.01 -18.86
C GLY A 49 -22.33 -13.58 -17.74
N ILE A 50 -21.89 -12.75 -16.80
CA ILE A 50 -21.04 -13.14 -15.66
C ILE A 50 -21.49 -12.45 -14.38
N ARG A 51 -21.10 -12.96 -13.23
CA ARG A 51 -21.22 -12.26 -11.97
C ARG A 51 -19.98 -11.40 -11.72
N LEU A 52 -20.12 -10.08 -11.84
CA LEU A 52 -19.04 -9.13 -11.63
C LEU A 52 -19.18 -8.46 -10.26
N LEU A 53 -18.15 -8.59 -9.44
CA LEU A 53 -17.99 -7.90 -8.16
C LEU A 53 -16.87 -6.87 -8.26
N VAL A 54 -17.15 -5.63 -7.90
CA VAL A 54 -16.19 -4.53 -7.92
C VAL A 54 -15.85 -4.11 -6.50
N LYS A 55 -14.60 -4.29 -6.09
CA LYS A 55 -14.07 -3.78 -4.83
C LYS A 55 -13.84 -2.28 -4.96
N ALA A 56 -14.63 -1.46 -4.26
CA ALA A 56 -14.65 0.00 -4.42
C ALA A 56 -13.46 0.70 -3.72
N GLU A 57 -12.23 0.43 -4.16
CA GLU A 57 -11.01 1.02 -3.57
C GLU A 57 -10.84 2.53 -3.84
N CYS A 58 -11.66 3.13 -4.69
CA CYS A 58 -11.80 4.58 -4.80
C CYS A 58 -12.34 5.22 -3.49
N LEU A 59 -12.98 4.43 -2.63
CA LEU A 59 -13.46 4.85 -1.31
C LEU A 59 -12.42 4.69 -0.20
N GLN A 60 -11.21 4.20 -0.51
CA GLN A 60 -10.12 4.10 0.45
C GLN A 60 -9.61 5.50 0.83
N HIS A 61 -8.96 5.67 1.98
CA HIS A 61 -8.42 6.95 2.48
C HIS A 61 -7.61 7.76 1.47
N THR A 62 -6.86 7.07 0.58
CA THR A 62 -6.08 7.72 -0.49
C THR A 62 -6.71 7.54 -1.87
N GLY A 63 -7.99 7.18 -1.94
CA GLY A 63 -8.72 7.01 -3.18
C GLY A 63 -8.24 5.82 -4.03
N SER A 64 -7.42 4.92 -3.50
CA SER A 64 -6.89 3.77 -4.25
C SER A 64 -6.46 2.61 -3.37
N PHE A 65 -6.39 1.40 -3.95
CA PHE A 65 -5.92 0.18 -3.29
C PHE A 65 -4.43 0.24 -2.85
N LYS A 66 -3.66 1.20 -3.36
CA LYS A 66 -2.22 1.30 -3.05
C LYS A 66 -1.92 1.48 -1.57
N LEU A 67 -2.84 2.07 -0.82
CA LEU A 67 -2.71 2.21 0.63
C LEU A 67 -2.55 0.87 1.35
N ARG A 68 -3.22 -0.19 0.88
CA ARG A 68 -3.13 -1.53 1.51
C ARG A 68 -1.71 -2.06 1.49
N GLY A 69 -1.08 -2.11 0.32
CA GLY A 69 0.29 -2.57 0.18
C GLY A 69 1.30 -1.66 0.88
N ALA A 70 1.12 -0.34 0.78
CA ALA A 70 1.97 0.63 1.45
C ALA A 70 1.89 0.49 2.98
N SER A 71 0.68 0.37 3.54
CA SER A 71 0.48 0.13 4.97
C SER A 71 1.12 -1.19 5.41
N ASN A 72 0.91 -2.28 4.66
CA ASN A 72 1.52 -3.56 5.00
C ASN A 72 3.05 -3.46 5.01
N ALA A 73 3.66 -2.85 4.00
CA ALA A 73 5.11 -2.68 3.94
C ALA A 73 5.63 -1.83 5.10
N VAL A 74 5.01 -0.66 5.35
CA VAL A 74 5.46 0.26 6.40
C VAL A 74 5.29 -0.35 7.79
N TRP A 75 4.17 -1.01 8.08
CA TRP A 75 3.91 -1.64 9.38
C TRP A 75 4.64 -2.96 9.58
N SER A 76 5.34 -3.49 8.56
CA SER A 76 6.24 -4.64 8.68
C SER A 76 7.70 -4.24 8.90
N LEU A 77 8.04 -2.95 8.85
CA LEU A 77 9.40 -2.48 9.08
C LEU A 77 9.79 -2.66 10.55
N ASP A 78 11.09 -2.80 10.79
CA ASP A 78 11.68 -2.78 12.12
C ASP A 78 11.42 -1.43 12.82
N ASP A 79 11.29 -1.43 14.16
CA ASP A 79 11.01 -0.22 14.96
C ASP A 79 12.17 0.77 14.99
N THR A 80 13.37 0.36 14.59
CA THR A 80 14.53 1.24 14.41
C THR A 80 14.43 2.13 13.19
N VAL A 81 13.59 1.77 12.20
CA VAL A 81 13.38 2.58 11.00
C VAL A 81 12.62 3.85 11.37
N LYS A 82 13.16 5.01 10.98
CA LYS A 82 12.58 6.35 11.24
C LYS A 82 12.17 7.07 9.96
N HIS A 83 12.62 6.59 8.82
CA HIS A 83 12.44 7.25 7.53
C HIS A 83 12.26 6.23 6.42
N VAL A 84 11.33 6.48 5.52
CA VAL A 84 11.09 5.71 4.31
C VAL A 84 11.25 6.58 3.08
N VAL A 85 11.72 5.97 1.99
CA VAL A 85 11.87 6.65 0.70
C VAL A 85 11.09 5.86 -0.36
N ALA A 86 10.36 6.57 -1.21
CA ALA A 86 9.67 5.98 -2.34
C ALA A 86 9.81 6.83 -3.59
N PHE A 87 9.82 6.18 -4.75
CA PHE A 87 9.82 6.82 -6.05
C PHE A 87 8.45 6.62 -6.72
N SER A 88 7.65 7.68 -6.77
CA SER A 88 6.32 7.65 -7.40
C SER A 88 5.71 9.04 -7.46
N SER A 89 4.93 9.33 -8.49
CA SER A 89 4.15 10.57 -8.63
C SER A 89 2.64 10.39 -8.52
N GLY A 90 2.16 9.19 -8.19
CA GLY A 90 0.74 8.87 -8.19
C GLY A 90 0.27 8.21 -6.88
N ASN A 91 -0.70 7.31 -7.01
CA ASN A 91 -1.36 6.65 -5.89
C ASN A 91 -0.42 5.92 -4.93
N HIS A 92 0.74 5.42 -5.42
CA HIS A 92 1.72 4.79 -4.54
C HIS A 92 2.41 5.82 -3.64
N ALA A 93 2.74 7.00 -4.16
CA ALA A 93 3.29 8.11 -3.39
C ALA A 93 2.37 8.48 -2.22
N GLN A 94 1.09 8.66 -2.50
CA GLN A 94 0.06 8.98 -1.50
C GLN A 94 -0.09 7.86 -0.47
N GLY A 95 -0.09 6.60 -0.93
CA GLY A 95 -0.18 5.43 -0.05
C GLY A 95 0.99 5.35 0.92
N VAL A 96 2.24 5.53 0.44
CA VAL A 96 3.45 5.50 1.29
C VAL A 96 3.46 6.68 2.26
N ALA A 97 3.17 7.88 1.81
CA ALA A 97 3.12 9.07 2.67
C ALA A 97 2.09 8.90 3.80
N ARG A 98 0.89 8.43 3.49
CA ARG A 98 -0.17 8.15 4.47
C ARG A 98 0.23 7.07 5.47
N ALA A 99 0.79 5.96 4.97
CA ALA A 99 1.22 4.85 5.82
C ALA A 99 2.37 5.26 6.75
N ALA A 100 3.37 5.99 6.25
CA ALA A 100 4.46 6.52 7.05
C ALA A 100 3.95 7.46 8.15
N ALA A 101 3.07 8.40 7.79
CA ALA A 101 2.47 9.32 8.75
C ALA A 101 1.68 8.59 9.85
N SER A 102 0.93 7.53 9.51
CA SER A 102 0.18 6.74 10.49
C SER A 102 1.07 6.02 11.51
N ARG A 103 2.33 5.73 11.15
CA ARG A 103 3.35 5.11 12.03
C ARG A 103 4.30 6.14 12.67
N GLY A 104 4.14 7.43 12.38
CA GLY A 104 5.03 8.47 12.89
C GLY A 104 6.41 8.50 12.22
N LEU A 105 6.54 7.93 11.01
CA LEU A 105 7.77 7.93 10.25
C LEU A 105 7.87 9.14 9.32
N GLN A 106 9.09 9.59 9.03
CA GLN A 106 9.33 10.51 7.94
C GLN A 106 9.22 9.78 6.60
N ALA A 107 8.74 10.49 5.57
CA ALA A 107 8.69 9.97 4.20
C ALA A 107 9.29 10.98 3.23
N THR A 108 10.19 10.50 2.38
CA THR A 108 10.66 11.26 1.21
C THR A 108 10.12 10.60 -0.05
N ILE A 109 9.36 11.37 -0.83
CA ILE A 109 8.82 10.90 -2.10
C ILE A 109 9.58 11.60 -3.22
N VAL A 110 10.26 10.80 -4.03
CA VAL A 110 10.96 11.26 -5.23
C VAL A 110 10.02 11.16 -6.42
N MET A 111 9.83 12.28 -7.13
CA MET A 111 8.95 12.33 -8.29
C MET A 111 9.52 13.26 -9.37
N PRO A 112 9.14 13.09 -10.65
CA PRO A 112 9.49 14.04 -11.70
C PRO A 112 9.01 15.46 -11.37
N LYS A 113 9.75 16.47 -11.83
CA LYS A 113 9.47 17.88 -11.53
C LYS A 113 8.10 18.34 -12.08
N ASP A 114 7.66 17.72 -13.14
CA ASP A 114 6.41 17.99 -13.87
C ASP A 114 5.26 17.07 -13.44
N SER A 115 5.38 16.42 -12.28
CA SER A 115 4.31 15.60 -11.73
C SER A 115 3.09 16.46 -11.39
N PRO A 116 1.86 15.94 -11.61
CA PRO A 116 0.60 16.66 -11.31
C PRO A 116 0.39 16.92 -9.82
#